data_3092334487ab957657df4bfd8c8e23f9
#
_entry.id   3092334487ab957657df4bfd8c8e23f9
#
_cell.length_a   1.000
_cell.length_b   1.000
_cell.length_c   1.000
_cell.angle_alpha   90.00
_cell.angle_beta   90.00
_cell.angle_gamma   90.00
#
_symmetry.space_group_name_H-M   'P 1'
#
loop_
_entity.id
_entity.type
_entity.pdbx_description
1 polymer ?
#
loop_
_entity_poly.entity_id
_entity_poly.type
_entity_poly.pdbx_seq_one_letter_code
_entity_poly.pdbx_strand_id
1 'polypeptide(L)'
;MDLEWNQASDEKTKKANELLFEIIEIGAIKLNDRKNPIDSFHELIKPQVFRRMNAITGELIHLQIEQLDNCRSFVEVAKDFLDWCGQDYVFCTWGSSDLTELQRNMEYYHMPPLCDGPLKYYDVQKLFSIAYEDKKSRRSLKYAVDYLEIEEDIAFHRADSDAYYTAKV
;
A
#
# COMPACT_ATOMS: atom_id res chain seq x y z
N MET A 1 1.69 6.03 -2.82
CA MET A 1 1.37 5.24 -1.62
C MET A 1 1.61 3.78 -1.89
N ASP A 2 1.82 3.02 -0.84
CA ASP A 2 1.99 1.58 -0.84
C ASP A 2 1.33 0.99 0.41
N LEU A 3 0.93 -0.28 0.38
CA LEU A 3 0.24 -0.98 1.45
C LEU A 3 0.85 -2.35 1.67
N GLU A 4 0.95 -2.75 2.94
CA GLU A 4 1.20 -4.14 3.27
C GLU A 4 -0.04 -4.78 3.89
N TRP A 5 -0.25 -6.06 3.60
CA TRP A 5 -1.44 -6.79 4.07
C TRP A 5 -1.13 -8.18 4.55
N ASN A 6 -1.91 -8.60 5.55
CA ASN A 6 -1.94 -9.98 6.00
C ASN A 6 -3.07 -10.75 5.29
N GLN A 7 -3.00 -12.06 5.31
CA GLN A 7 -3.97 -12.94 4.68
C GLN A 7 -4.17 -14.21 5.50
N ALA A 8 -5.19 -15.00 5.13
CA ALA A 8 -5.46 -16.26 5.77
C ALA A 8 -4.26 -17.22 5.67
N SER A 9 -3.92 -17.89 6.77
CA SER A 9 -2.86 -18.90 6.84
C SER A 9 -3.30 -20.29 6.37
N ASP A 10 -4.61 -20.50 6.18
CA ASP A 10 -5.20 -21.78 5.76
C ASP A 10 -6.48 -21.57 4.93
N GLU A 11 -6.82 -22.58 4.12
CA GLU A 11 -7.99 -22.53 3.22
C GLU A 11 -9.34 -22.47 3.95
N LYS A 12 -9.43 -22.94 5.19
CA LYS A 12 -10.66 -22.86 5.98
C LYS A 12 -10.91 -21.42 6.42
N THR A 13 -9.89 -20.75 6.91
CA THR A 13 -9.94 -19.34 7.30
C THR A 13 -10.22 -18.46 6.10
N LYS A 14 -9.59 -18.75 4.96
CA LYS A 14 -9.82 -18.03 3.70
C LYS A 14 -11.28 -18.09 3.25
N LYS A 15 -11.90 -19.29 3.27
CA LYS A 15 -13.30 -19.48 2.88
C LYS A 15 -14.31 -18.92 3.87
N ALA A 16 -13.91 -18.73 5.12
CA ALA A 16 -14.78 -18.22 6.18
C ALA A 16 -14.85 -16.69 6.23
N ASN A 17 -14.00 -15.99 5.49
CA ASN A 17 -13.91 -14.54 5.51
C ASN A 17 -14.19 -13.95 4.13
N GLU A 18 -14.92 -12.83 4.10
CA GLU A 18 -15.18 -12.07 2.88
C GLU A 18 -13.96 -11.24 2.46
N LEU A 19 -13.13 -10.83 3.42
CA LEU A 19 -11.89 -10.12 3.18
C LEU A 19 -10.79 -11.11 2.78
N LEU A 20 -10.13 -10.88 1.66
CA LEU A 20 -9.01 -11.71 1.18
C LEU A 20 -7.68 -11.26 1.79
N PHE A 21 -7.48 -9.95 1.86
CA PHE A 21 -6.29 -9.29 2.36
C PHE A 21 -6.68 -8.21 3.36
N GLU A 22 -6.12 -8.27 4.55
CA GLU A 22 -6.33 -7.29 5.61
C GLU A 22 -5.11 -6.36 5.69
N ILE A 23 -5.32 -5.07 5.47
CA ILE A 23 -4.24 -4.08 5.50
C ILE A 23 -3.69 -3.95 6.92
N ILE A 24 -2.38 -4.07 7.05
CA ILE A 24 -1.64 -3.99 8.32
C ILE A 24 -0.60 -2.87 8.34
N GLU A 25 -0.36 -2.21 7.21
CA GLU A 25 0.55 -1.06 7.11
C GLU A 25 0.12 -0.15 5.96
N ILE A 26 0.17 1.16 6.17
CA ILE A 26 -0.04 2.19 5.15
C ILE A 26 1.19 3.08 5.13
N GLY A 27 1.80 3.22 3.95
CA GLY A 27 2.89 4.15 3.68
C GLY A 27 2.55 5.09 2.52
N ALA A 28 2.85 6.38 2.68
CA ALA A 28 2.63 7.34 1.61
C ALA A 28 3.59 8.53 1.70
N ILE A 29 3.96 9.05 0.53
CA ILE A 29 4.72 10.30 0.39
C ILE A 29 3.83 11.30 -0.34
N LYS A 30 3.65 12.48 0.22
CA LYS A 30 2.95 13.58 -0.43
C LYS A 30 3.92 14.39 -1.26
N LEU A 31 3.59 14.56 -2.53
CA LEU A 31 4.36 15.37 -3.48
C LEU A 31 3.58 16.65 -3.81
N ASN A 32 4.30 17.75 -4.00
CA ASN A 32 3.72 18.96 -4.56
C ASN A 32 3.65 18.90 -6.10
N ASP A 33 3.14 19.94 -6.74
CA ASP A 33 3.00 20.02 -8.20
C ASP A 33 4.35 19.91 -8.95
N ARG A 34 5.46 20.21 -8.27
CA ARG A 34 6.82 20.07 -8.82
C ARG A 34 7.43 18.68 -8.56
N LYS A 35 6.63 17.74 -8.06
CA LYS A 35 7.05 16.39 -7.66
C LYS A 35 8.08 16.33 -6.53
N ASN A 36 8.18 17.37 -5.71
CA ASN A 36 9.03 17.36 -4.54
C ASN A 36 8.25 16.79 -3.34
N PRO A 37 8.87 15.91 -2.53
CA PRO A 37 8.29 15.45 -1.28
C PRO A 37 8.06 16.62 -0.31
N ILE A 38 6.87 16.71 0.27
CA ILE A 38 6.49 17.75 1.23
C ILE A 38 5.99 17.19 2.55
N ASP A 39 5.56 15.93 2.57
CA ASP A 39 5.09 15.26 3.78
C ASP A 39 5.09 13.75 3.60
N SER A 40 4.98 12.99 4.70
CA SER A 40 4.91 11.53 4.70
C SER A 40 3.89 11.02 5.71
N PHE A 41 3.29 9.89 5.40
CA PHE A 41 2.39 9.16 6.29
C PHE A 41 2.89 7.72 6.42
N HIS A 42 2.99 7.22 7.65
CA HIS A 42 3.33 5.83 7.92
C HIS A 42 2.68 5.36 9.20
N GLU A 43 1.86 4.32 9.11
CA GLU A 43 1.18 3.73 10.26
C GLU A 43 1.05 2.21 10.12
N LEU A 44 1.34 1.52 11.22
CA LEU A 44 1.02 0.12 11.40
C LEU A 44 -0.41 -0.04 11.91
N ILE A 45 -1.07 -1.13 11.51
CA ILE A 45 -2.48 -1.38 11.78
C ILE A 45 -2.65 -2.73 12.48
N LYS A 46 -3.45 -2.74 13.54
CA LYS A 46 -3.82 -3.96 14.24
C LYS A 46 -4.80 -4.78 13.41
N PRO A 47 -4.44 -6.01 12.99
CA PRO A 47 -5.36 -6.89 12.27
C PRO A 47 -6.47 -7.38 13.20
N GLN A 48 -7.69 -7.39 12.69
CA GLN A 48 -8.88 -7.86 13.41
C GLN A 48 -9.41 -9.19 12.87
N VAL A 49 -9.18 -9.45 11.59
CA VAL A 49 -9.65 -10.64 10.86
C VAL A 49 -8.60 -11.74 10.90
N PHE A 50 -7.38 -11.45 10.42
CA PHE A 50 -6.28 -12.43 10.37
C PHE A 50 -5.31 -12.22 11.53
N ARG A 51 -5.66 -12.74 12.69
CA ARG A 51 -4.92 -12.59 13.96
C ARG A 51 -3.63 -13.44 14.06
N ARG A 52 -3.25 -14.10 13.00
CA ARG A 52 -1.98 -14.82 12.87
C ARG A 52 -1.31 -14.32 11.62
N MET A 53 -0.02 -14.01 11.72
CA MET A 53 0.75 -13.61 10.55
C MET A 53 0.82 -14.78 9.57
N ASN A 54 0.48 -14.53 8.32
CA ASN A 54 0.77 -15.49 7.25
C ASN A 54 2.29 -15.60 7.09
N ALA A 55 2.81 -16.82 6.94
CA ALA A 55 4.25 -17.07 6.90
C ALA A 55 4.93 -16.27 5.75
N ILE A 56 4.33 -16.27 4.56
CA ILE A 56 4.86 -15.53 3.40
C ILE A 56 4.88 -14.03 3.68
N THR A 57 3.80 -13.48 4.25
CA THR A 57 3.74 -12.06 4.61
C THR A 57 4.81 -11.72 5.65
N GLY A 58 4.89 -12.50 6.74
CA GLY A 58 5.86 -12.23 7.81
C GLY A 58 7.33 -12.30 7.36
N GLU A 59 7.65 -13.24 6.45
CA GLU A 59 8.99 -13.33 5.85
C GLU A 59 9.28 -12.14 4.92
N LEU A 60 8.29 -11.67 4.17
CA LEU A 60 8.45 -10.59 3.21
C LEU A 60 8.65 -9.23 3.90
N ILE A 61 7.76 -8.89 4.82
CA ILE A 61 7.74 -7.56 5.47
C ILE A 61 8.55 -7.50 6.77
N HIS A 62 9.10 -8.64 7.22
CA HIS A 62 9.88 -8.76 8.46
C HIS A 62 9.13 -8.27 9.72
N LEU A 63 7.80 -8.44 9.75
CA LEU A 63 6.94 -8.14 10.91
C LEU A 63 6.36 -9.40 11.53
N GLN A 64 6.22 -9.36 12.85
CA GLN A 64 5.49 -10.38 13.61
C GLN A 64 4.16 -9.80 14.09
N ILE A 65 3.16 -10.66 14.27
CA ILE A 65 1.80 -10.23 14.61
C ILE A 65 1.75 -9.50 15.96
N GLU A 66 2.60 -9.90 16.90
CA GLU A 66 2.69 -9.31 18.24
C GLU A 66 3.12 -7.84 18.24
N GLN A 67 3.85 -7.43 17.20
CA GLN A 67 4.25 -6.02 17.02
C GLN A 67 3.06 -5.13 16.67
N LEU A 68 1.97 -5.73 16.18
CA LEU A 68 0.74 -5.03 15.78
C LEU A 68 -0.32 -5.00 16.90
N ASP A 69 -0.10 -5.70 18.02
CA ASP A 69 -1.11 -5.84 19.10
C ASP A 69 -1.55 -4.51 19.72
N ASN A 70 -0.65 -3.54 19.80
CA ASN A 70 -0.90 -2.23 20.36
C ASN A 70 -1.15 -1.14 19.30
N CYS A 71 -1.21 -1.52 18.01
CA CYS A 71 -1.50 -0.59 16.94
C CYS A 71 -2.99 -0.24 16.90
N ARG A 72 -3.31 0.86 16.24
CA ARG A 72 -4.67 1.33 16.02
C ARG A 72 -5.42 0.43 15.02
N SER A 73 -6.74 0.51 15.03
CA SER A 73 -7.57 -0.21 14.06
C SER A 73 -7.46 0.39 12.65
N PHE A 74 -7.81 -0.41 11.64
CA PHE A 74 -7.86 0.06 10.26
C PHE A 74 -8.74 1.31 10.09
N VAL A 75 -9.91 1.33 10.73
CA VAL A 75 -10.86 2.46 10.61
C VAL A 75 -10.26 3.77 11.12
N GLU A 76 -9.52 3.73 12.24
CA GLU A 76 -8.86 4.91 12.81
C GLU A 76 -7.74 5.41 11.90
N VAL A 77 -6.87 4.49 11.47
CA VAL A 77 -5.72 4.84 10.63
C VAL A 77 -6.17 5.29 9.23
N ALA A 78 -7.15 4.62 8.63
CA ALA A 78 -7.66 5.01 7.32
C ALA A 78 -8.33 6.40 7.33
N LYS A 79 -9.04 6.77 8.42
CA LYS A 79 -9.56 8.13 8.58
C LYS A 79 -8.43 9.16 8.62
N ASP A 80 -7.44 8.95 9.46
CA ASP A 80 -6.30 9.86 9.58
C ASP A 80 -5.53 9.96 8.26
N PHE A 81 -5.38 8.85 7.56
CA PHE A 81 -4.75 8.81 6.24
C PHE A 81 -5.52 9.65 5.21
N LEU A 82 -6.85 9.51 5.15
CA LEU A 82 -7.68 10.29 4.22
C LEU A 82 -7.70 11.77 4.60
N ASP A 83 -7.75 12.09 5.89
CA ASP A 83 -7.65 13.47 6.37
C ASP A 83 -6.28 14.08 6.03
N TRP A 84 -5.19 13.30 6.18
CA TRP A 84 -3.85 13.70 5.75
C TRP A 84 -3.76 13.90 4.23
N CYS A 85 -4.42 13.07 3.42
CA CYS A 85 -4.48 13.26 1.96
C CYS A 85 -5.08 14.62 1.61
N GLY A 86 -6.13 15.06 2.31
CA GLY A 86 -6.86 16.30 2.03
C GLY A 86 -7.92 16.08 0.95
N GLN A 87 -8.25 17.14 0.19
CA GLN A 87 -9.34 17.08 -0.80
C GLN A 87 -8.86 17.03 -2.26
N ASP A 88 -7.76 17.70 -2.55
CA ASP A 88 -7.19 17.80 -3.91
C ASP A 88 -5.94 16.93 -4.02
N TYR A 89 -6.12 15.65 -4.24
CA TYR A 89 -5.02 14.70 -4.43
C TYR A 89 -5.31 13.67 -5.52
N VAL A 90 -4.26 13.10 -6.05
CA VAL A 90 -4.31 11.94 -6.96
C VAL A 90 -3.36 10.90 -6.44
N PHE A 91 -3.85 9.68 -6.27
CA PHE A 91 -3.00 8.57 -5.88
C PHE A 91 -2.01 8.17 -6.98
N CYS A 92 -0.79 7.86 -6.56
CA CYS A 92 0.23 7.21 -7.36
C CYS A 92 0.64 5.92 -6.65
N THR A 93 0.58 4.78 -7.35
CA THR A 93 0.87 3.46 -6.79
C THR A 93 1.72 2.63 -7.76
N TRP A 94 2.43 1.63 -7.24
CA TRP A 94 3.14 0.67 -8.08
C TRP A 94 2.19 -0.45 -8.55
N GLY A 95 1.38 -0.17 -9.57
CA GLY A 95 0.26 -0.99 -10.01
C GLY A 95 -1.07 -0.55 -9.41
N SER A 96 -2.08 -1.41 -9.47
CA SER A 96 -3.44 -1.08 -9.01
C SER A 96 -3.88 -1.83 -7.74
N SER A 97 -3.06 -2.73 -7.23
CA SER A 97 -3.44 -3.63 -6.13
C SER A 97 -3.75 -2.87 -4.85
N ASP A 98 -2.90 -1.90 -4.49
CA ASP A 98 -3.06 -1.10 -3.27
C ASP A 98 -4.41 -0.40 -3.19
N LEU A 99 -4.80 0.29 -4.26
CA LEU A 99 -6.08 0.98 -4.29
C LEU A 99 -7.27 0.03 -4.28
N THR A 100 -7.13 -1.13 -4.92
CA THR A 100 -8.16 -2.17 -4.92
C THR A 100 -8.35 -2.72 -3.50
N GLU A 101 -7.26 -3.02 -2.81
CA GLU A 101 -7.33 -3.56 -1.46
C GLU A 101 -7.72 -2.49 -0.43
N LEU A 102 -7.31 -1.22 -0.61
CA LEU A 102 -7.79 -0.12 0.23
C LEU A 102 -9.33 0.00 0.16
N GLN A 103 -9.90 0.02 -1.05
CA GLN A 103 -11.35 0.08 -1.23
C GLN A 103 -12.07 -1.13 -0.63
N ARG A 104 -11.53 -2.35 -0.81
CA ARG A 104 -12.11 -3.57 -0.22
C ARG A 104 -12.09 -3.55 1.30
N ASN A 105 -10.99 -3.11 1.90
CA ASN A 105 -10.91 -2.98 3.36
C ASN A 105 -11.89 -1.89 3.86
N MET A 106 -11.97 -0.74 3.20
CA MET A 106 -12.94 0.29 3.55
C MET A 106 -14.38 -0.23 3.45
N GLU A 107 -14.74 -0.94 2.40
CA GLU A 107 -16.06 -1.55 2.22
C GLU A 107 -16.35 -2.58 3.31
N TYR A 108 -15.41 -3.47 3.61
CA TYR A 108 -15.52 -4.46 4.67
C TYR A 108 -15.80 -3.84 6.04
N TYR A 109 -15.17 -2.72 6.35
CA TYR A 109 -15.36 -1.98 7.60
C TYR A 109 -16.47 -0.90 7.51
N HIS A 110 -17.32 -0.94 6.49
CA HIS A 110 -18.45 -0.03 6.26
C HIS A 110 -18.06 1.45 6.26
N MET A 111 -16.87 1.77 5.79
CA MET A 111 -16.43 3.14 5.57
C MET A 111 -17.00 3.69 4.25
N PRO A 112 -17.14 5.02 4.12
CA PRO A 112 -17.48 5.63 2.84
C PRO A 112 -16.48 5.28 1.74
N PRO A 113 -16.87 5.21 0.46
CA PRO A 113 -15.94 4.99 -0.64
C PRO A 113 -14.92 6.13 -0.75
N LEU A 114 -13.77 5.87 -1.38
CA LEU A 114 -12.73 6.88 -1.60
C LEU A 114 -13.21 8.09 -2.41
N CYS A 115 -14.20 7.91 -3.27
CA CYS A 115 -14.84 8.97 -4.06
C CYS A 115 -16.23 8.54 -4.54
N ASP A 116 -17.07 9.51 -4.93
CA ASP A 116 -18.43 9.28 -5.43
C ASP A 116 -18.49 8.82 -6.90
N GLY A 117 -17.36 8.52 -7.51
CA GLY A 117 -17.29 8.14 -8.93
C GLY A 117 -16.04 7.32 -9.25
N PRO A 118 -15.67 7.22 -10.52
CA PRO A 118 -14.46 6.50 -10.90
C PRO A 118 -13.21 7.10 -10.25
N LEU A 119 -12.48 6.28 -9.49
CA LEU A 119 -11.23 6.70 -8.88
C LEU A 119 -10.17 6.95 -9.95
N LYS A 120 -9.60 8.15 -9.95
CA LYS A 120 -8.48 8.52 -10.82
C LYS A 120 -7.17 8.36 -10.06
N TYR A 121 -6.20 7.69 -10.68
CA TYR A 121 -4.87 7.47 -10.10
C TYR A 121 -3.83 7.30 -11.20
N TYR A 122 -2.58 7.40 -10.83
CA TYR A 122 -1.45 7.04 -11.71
C TYR A 122 -0.90 5.66 -11.30
N ASP A 123 -0.97 4.72 -12.24
CA ASP A 123 -0.25 3.44 -12.18
C ASP A 123 1.20 3.69 -12.62
N VAL A 124 2.07 3.94 -11.64
CA VAL A 124 3.49 4.27 -11.88
C VAL A 124 4.22 3.12 -12.56
N GLN A 125 3.91 1.87 -12.20
CA GLN A 125 4.45 0.67 -12.86
C GLN A 125 4.11 0.66 -14.35
N LYS A 126 2.88 1.05 -14.70
CA LYS A 126 2.46 1.14 -16.10
C LYS A 126 3.15 2.29 -16.82
N LEU A 127 3.30 3.44 -16.17
CA LEU A 127 4.02 4.58 -16.74
C LEU A 127 5.49 4.24 -16.97
N PHE A 128 6.14 3.56 -16.03
CA PHE A 128 7.51 3.05 -16.21
C PHE A 128 7.61 2.12 -17.42
N SER A 129 6.69 1.16 -17.55
CA SER A 129 6.66 0.25 -18.71
C SER A 129 6.49 0.99 -20.04
N ILE A 130 5.71 2.06 -20.07
CA ILE A 130 5.51 2.88 -21.28
C ILE A 130 6.75 3.69 -21.62
N ALA A 131 7.43 4.22 -20.62
CA ALA A 131 8.58 5.11 -20.82
C ALA A 131 9.88 4.38 -21.14
N TYR A 132 10.10 3.21 -20.52
CA TYR A 132 11.42 2.56 -20.49
C TYR A 132 11.42 1.10 -20.99
N GLU A 133 10.24 0.49 -21.22
CA GLU A 133 10.09 -0.91 -21.58
C GLU A 133 9.21 -1.11 -22.84
N ASP A 134 8.62 -2.28 -22.99
CA ASP A 134 7.80 -2.70 -24.12
C ASP A 134 6.31 -2.32 -24.04
N LYS A 135 5.93 -1.49 -23.07
CA LYS A 135 4.55 -1.06 -22.76
C LYS A 135 3.64 -2.17 -22.20
N LYS A 136 4.14 -3.39 -22.07
CA LYS A 136 3.38 -4.57 -21.60
C LYS A 136 3.96 -5.18 -20.34
N SER A 137 5.27 -5.12 -20.18
CA SER A 137 5.97 -5.68 -19.03
C SER A 137 5.54 -5.01 -17.72
N ARG A 138 5.37 -5.83 -16.70
CA ARG A 138 5.10 -5.39 -15.32
C ARG A 138 6.32 -5.75 -14.49
N ARG A 139 7.22 -4.79 -14.33
CA ARG A 139 8.45 -4.96 -13.57
C ARG A 139 8.19 -4.73 -12.08
N SER A 140 9.03 -5.31 -11.22
CA SER A 140 9.01 -4.98 -9.80
C SER A 140 9.49 -3.55 -9.55
N LEU A 141 9.13 -2.98 -8.40
CA LEU A 141 9.61 -1.67 -7.98
C LEU A 141 11.16 -1.67 -7.87
N LYS A 142 11.72 -2.72 -7.27
CA LYS A 142 13.18 -2.88 -7.20
C LYS A 142 13.86 -2.83 -8.58
N TYR A 143 13.29 -3.54 -9.58
CA TYR A 143 13.81 -3.47 -10.95
C TYR A 143 13.84 -2.02 -11.48
N ALA A 144 12.79 -1.24 -11.24
CA ALA A 144 12.72 0.15 -11.70
C ALA A 144 13.73 1.04 -10.98
N VAL A 145 13.91 0.85 -9.68
CA VAL A 145 14.93 1.54 -8.87
C VAL A 145 16.32 1.26 -9.40
N ASP A 146 16.66 -0.03 -9.64
CA ASP A 146 17.94 -0.46 -10.22
C ASP A 146 18.14 0.15 -11.63
N TYR A 147 17.11 0.08 -12.47
CA TYR A 147 17.15 0.55 -13.85
C TYR A 147 17.40 2.07 -13.95
N LEU A 148 16.83 2.84 -13.02
CA LEU A 148 16.97 4.30 -12.95
C LEU A 148 18.17 4.74 -12.11
N GLU A 149 18.99 3.79 -11.64
CA GLU A 149 20.16 4.04 -10.79
C GLU A 149 19.82 4.87 -9.54
N ILE A 150 18.60 4.66 -8.98
CA ILE A 150 18.17 5.31 -7.74
C ILE A 150 18.91 4.64 -6.58
N GLU A 151 19.53 5.44 -5.70
CA GLU A 151 20.26 4.95 -4.53
C GLU A 151 19.32 4.18 -3.59
N GLU A 152 19.71 2.94 -3.24
CA GLU A 152 19.01 2.09 -2.28
C GLU A 152 19.48 2.41 -0.86
N ASP A 153 18.87 3.39 -0.23
CA ASP A 153 19.20 3.88 1.12
C ASP A 153 18.35 3.26 2.22
N ILE A 154 17.23 2.62 1.89
CA ILE A 154 16.34 1.90 2.81
C ILE A 154 15.92 0.55 2.24
N ALA A 155 15.54 -0.39 3.12
CA ALA A 155 15.11 -1.73 2.70
C ALA A 155 13.73 -1.70 2.06
N PHE A 156 13.49 -2.54 1.04
CA PHE A 156 12.18 -2.77 0.44
C PHE A 156 11.25 -3.60 1.34
N HIS A 157 10.01 -3.74 0.90
CA HIS A 157 8.96 -4.53 1.55
C HIS A 157 8.49 -3.96 2.89
N ARG A 158 8.43 -2.64 2.95
CA ARG A 158 7.70 -1.88 3.96
C ARG A 158 6.94 -0.79 3.23
N ALA A 159 5.70 -0.54 3.64
CA ALA A 159 4.82 0.38 2.93
C ALA A 159 5.41 1.81 2.81
N ASP A 160 6.11 2.30 3.82
CA ASP A 160 6.78 3.60 3.77
C ASP A 160 7.96 3.62 2.80
N SER A 161 8.77 2.55 2.78
CA SER A 161 9.92 2.40 1.89
C SER A 161 9.48 2.28 0.43
N ASP A 162 8.50 1.45 0.15
CA ASP A 162 8.02 1.20 -1.21
C ASP A 162 7.26 2.42 -1.75
N ALA A 163 6.52 3.16 -0.89
CA ALA A 163 5.97 4.46 -1.24
C ALA A 163 7.06 5.51 -1.55
N TYR A 164 8.17 5.52 -0.80
CA TYR A 164 9.31 6.40 -1.05
C TYR A 164 9.99 6.10 -2.38
N TYR A 165 10.28 4.84 -2.68
CA TYR A 165 10.86 4.48 -3.98
C TYR A 165 9.90 4.72 -5.15
N THR A 166 8.60 4.44 -4.98
CA THR A 166 7.58 4.77 -5.97
C THR A 166 7.54 6.27 -6.27
N ALA A 167 7.77 7.12 -5.25
CA ALA A 167 7.83 8.57 -5.43
C ALA A 167 9.12 9.05 -6.12
N LYS A 168 10.21 8.28 -6.05
CA LYS A 168 11.47 8.58 -6.74
C LYS A 168 11.47 8.16 -8.22
N VAL A 169 10.74 7.10 -8.57
CA VAL A 169 10.55 6.63 -9.95
C VAL A 169 9.67 7.59 -10.72
#